data_7dfc49fbd2503f666001d749bc7935a7
#
_entry.id   7dfc49fbd2503f666001d749bc7935a7
#
_cell.length_a   1.000
_cell.length_b   1.000
_cell.length_c   1.000
_cell.angle_alpha   90.00
_cell.angle_beta   90.00
_cell.angle_gamma   90.00
#
_symmetry.space_group_name_H-M   'P 1'
#
loop_
_entity.id
_entity.type
_entity.pdbx_description
1 polymer ?
#
loop_
_entity_poly.entity_id
_entity_poly.type
_entity_poly.pdbx_seq_one_letter_code
_entity_poly.pdbx_strand_id
1 'polypeptide(L)'
;GSGGMLTEAQNFIKDEEGTIRAVNSDIYLYGKEINDETYAICKSDMMIKGNNPENIRVGSTLSTDEFAGTAFDFMLSNPPYGKSWASEQKFIKDGKDIIDPRFQIKLKNYWGEVEDADATPRSSDGQLLFLMEMVNKMKPLTQSPLGSRIASVHNGSSLFTGDAGGGESN
;
A
#
# COMPACT_ATOMS: atom_id res chain seq x y z
N GLY A 1 -2.89 -10.16 -6.38
CA GLY A 1 -2.10 -10.76 -7.48
C GLY A 1 -1.40 -12.06 -7.10
N SER A 2 -0.98 -12.82 -8.11
CA SER A 2 -0.31 -14.11 -7.92
C SER A 2 1.15 -14.04 -7.46
N GLY A 3 1.66 -12.86 -7.12
CA GLY A 3 3.02 -12.66 -6.62
C GLY A 3 4.06 -12.30 -7.69
N GLY A 4 3.66 -12.07 -8.95
CA GLY A 4 4.60 -11.76 -10.04
C GLY A 4 5.50 -10.56 -9.74
N MET A 5 4.95 -9.45 -9.22
CA MET A 5 5.75 -8.27 -8.85
C MET A 5 6.77 -8.58 -7.75
N LEU A 6 6.42 -9.43 -6.78
CA LEU A 6 7.34 -9.84 -5.71
C LEU A 6 8.48 -10.70 -6.27
N THR A 7 8.14 -11.62 -7.17
CA THR A 7 9.14 -12.48 -7.86
C THR A 7 10.12 -11.64 -8.67
N GLU A 8 9.63 -10.73 -9.49
CA GLU A 8 10.50 -9.89 -10.32
C GLU A 8 11.36 -8.95 -9.47
N ALA A 9 10.80 -8.38 -8.40
CA ALA A 9 11.59 -7.58 -7.46
C ALA A 9 12.69 -8.40 -6.80
N GLN A 10 12.40 -9.65 -6.37
CA GLN A 10 13.38 -10.54 -5.79
C GLN A 10 14.47 -10.92 -6.81
N ASN A 11 14.10 -11.26 -8.05
CA ASN A 11 15.05 -11.58 -9.11
C ASN A 11 15.96 -10.40 -9.41
N PHE A 12 15.42 -9.19 -9.48
CA PHE A 12 16.20 -7.97 -9.70
C PHE A 12 17.22 -7.72 -8.58
N ILE A 13 16.83 -7.92 -7.31
CA ILE A 13 17.72 -7.72 -6.16
C ILE A 13 18.80 -8.82 -6.10
N LYS A 14 18.47 -10.05 -6.51
CA LYS A 14 19.38 -11.21 -6.53
C LYS A 14 20.23 -11.31 -7.78
N ASP A 15 20.09 -10.40 -8.73
CA ASP A 15 20.84 -10.43 -9.97
C ASP A 15 22.35 -10.53 -9.70
N GLU A 16 22.92 -11.72 -9.97
CA GLU A 16 24.32 -12.05 -9.71
C GLU A 16 25.29 -11.26 -10.60
N GLU A 17 24.79 -10.80 -11.75
CA GLU A 17 25.56 -9.99 -12.70
C GLU A 17 25.35 -8.48 -12.48
N GLY A 18 24.36 -8.09 -11.65
CA GLY A 18 24.00 -6.71 -11.39
C GLY A 18 24.83 -6.02 -10.30
N THR A 19 24.54 -4.75 -10.10
CA THR A 19 25.19 -3.91 -9.08
C THR A 19 24.67 -4.17 -7.66
N ILE A 20 23.55 -4.88 -7.53
CA ILE A 20 22.89 -5.18 -6.26
C ILE A 20 23.12 -6.67 -5.95
N ARG A 21 23.94 -6.96 -4.96
CA ARG A 21 24.19 -8.32 -4.47
C ARG A 21 23.60 -8.45 -3.08
N ALA A 22 22.33 -8.79 -2.97
CA ALA A 22 21.74 -9.14 -1.69
C ALA A 22 21.80 -10.66 -1.47
N VAL A 23 22.18 -11.06 -0.28
CA VAL A 23 22.08 -12.46 0.13
C VAL A 23 20.61 -12.81 0.31
N ASN A 24 20.17 -14.00 -0.10
CA ASN A 24 18.79 -14.46 -0.02
C ASN A 24 18.13 -14.29 1.35
N SER A 25 18.92 -14.43 2.41
CA SER A 25 18.48 -14.26 3.80
C SER A 25 18.09 -12.82 4.16
N ASP A 26 18.46 -11.85 3.34
CA ASP A 26 18.22 -10.43 3.61
C ASP A 26 16.98 -9.88 2.89
N ILE A 27 16.28 -10.72 2.12
CA ILE A 27 15.10 -10.33 1.36
C ILE A 27 13.86 -10.99 1.95
N TYR A 28 12.97 -10.18 2.48
CA TYR A 28 11.69 -10.61 3.03
C TYR A 28 10.55 -10.07 2.17
N LEU A 29 9.80 -10.98 1.54
CA LEU A 29 8.67 -10.63 0.70
C LEU A 29 7.37 -10.71 1.49
N TYR A 30 6.54 -9.68 1.35
CA TYR A 30 5.22 -9.58 1.97
C TYR A 30 4.20 -9.26 0.90
N GLY A 31 3.00 -9.80 1.04
CA GLY A 31 1.92 -9.55 0.10
C GLY A 31 0.54 -9.68 0.74
N LYS A 32 -0.41 -8.96 0.18
CA LYS A 32 -1.81 -9.03 0.56
C LYS A 32 -2.67 -9.15 -0.69
N GLU A 33 -3.59 -10.09 -0.68
CA GLU A 33 -4.51 -10.36 -1.79
C GLU A 33 -5.93 -10.55 -1.26
N ILE A 34 -6.90 -9.97 -1.93
CA ILE A 34 -8.30 -10.06 -1.54
C ILE A 34 -8.99 -11.33 -2.08
N ASN A 35 -8.53 -11.85 -3.20
CA ASN A 35 -9.12 -13.02 -3.84
C ASN A 35 -8.47 -14.29 -3.30
N ASP A 36 -9.27 -15.20 -2.74
CA ASP A 36 -8.79 -16.43 -2.09
C ASP A 36 -8.03 -17.35 -3.04
N GLU A 37 -8.48 -17.50 -4.28
CA GLU A 37 -7.80 -18.37 -5.26
C GLU A 37 -6.45 -17.79 -5.65
N THR A 38 -6.40 -16.49 -5.94
CA THR A 38 -5.16 -15.78 -6.29
C THR A 38 -4.19 -15.76 -5.09
N TYR A 39 -4.71 -15.61 -3.88
CA TYR A 39 -3.94 -15.74 -2.64
C TYR A 39 -3.30 -17.13 -2.52
N ALA A 40 -4.07 -18.20 -2.74
CA ALA A 40 -3.58 -19.58 -2.67
C ALA A 40 -2.47 -19.85 -3.70
N ILE A 41 -2.63 -19.32 -4.93
CA ILE A 41 -1.60 -19.40 -5.98
C ILE A 41 -0.34 -18.66 -5.54
N CYS A 42 -0.46 -17.43 -5.07
CA CYS A 42 0.67 -16.63 -4.59
C CYS A 42 1.42 -17.33 -3.45
N LYS A 43 0.69 -17.84 -2.48
CA LYS A 43 1.25 -18.53 -1.32
C LYS A 43 2.02 -19.81 -1.74
N SER A 44 1.46 -20.57 -2.67
CA SER A 44 2.11 -21.77 -3.23
C SER A 44 3.38 -21.42 -4.01
N ASP A 45 3.34 -20.37 -4.82
CA ASP A 45 4.50 -19.89 -5.59
C ASP A 45 5.63 -19.42 -4.65
N MET A 46 5.31 -18.69 -3.60
CA MET A 46 6.29 -18.29 -2.59
C MET A 46 6.94 -19.47 -1.90
N MET A 47 6.16 -20.51 -1.57
CA MET A 47 6.66 -21.74 -0.98
C MET A 47 7.62 -22.48 -1.90
N ILE A 48 7.26 -22.65 -3.18
CA ILE A 48 8.10 -23.32 -4.20
C ILE A 48 9.42 -22.59 -4.39
N LYS A 49 9.42 -21.26 -4.30
CA LYS A 49 10.62 -20.42 -4.45
C LYS A 49 11.43 -20.28 -3.16
N GLY A 50 11.07 -20.98 -2.10
CA GLY A 50 11.78 -20.95 -0.80
C GLY A 50 11.57 -19.68 0.00
N ASN A 51 10.55 -18.89 -0.31
CA ASN A 51 10.13 -17.73 0.48
C ASN A 51 9.13 -18.15 1.57
N ASN A 52 9.03 -17.34 2.63
CA ASN A 52 8.07 -17.64 3.70
C ASN A 52 6.62 -17.37 3.25
N PRO A 53 5.79 -18.42 3.08
CA PRO A 53 4.42 -18.26 2.63
C PRO A 53 3.52 -17.57 3.65
N GLU A 54 3.90 -17.53 4.92
CA GLU A 54 3.13 -16.87 5.98
C GLU A 54 3.18 -15.33 5.90
N ASN A 55 4.09 -14.79 5.11
CA ASN A 55 4.14 -13.37 4.79
C ASN A 55 3.10 -12.95 3.75
N ILE A 56 2.41 -13.91 3.14
CA ILE A 56 1.28 -13.63 2.24
C ILE A 56 0.00 -13.75 3.02
N ARG A 57 -0.79 -12.68 3.03
CA ARG A 57 -2.04 -12.58 3.78
C ARG A 57 -3.23 -12.43 2.84
N VAL A 58 -4.39 -12.94 3.27
CA VAL A 58 -5.66 -12.75 2.57
C VAL A 58 -6.47 -11.65 3.25
N GLY A 59 -7.09 -10.79 2.47
CA GLY A 59 -7.99 -9.75 2.98
C GLY A 59 -7.99 -8.47 2.15
N SER A 60 -9.01 -7.64 2.37
CA SER A 60 -9.08 -6.31 1.75
C SER A 60 -8.13 -5.35 2.46
N THR A 61 -7.26 -4.70 1.70
CA THR A 61 -6.36 -3.66 2.21
C THR A 61 -7.13 -2.51 2.89
N LEU A 62 -8.32 -2.21 2.42
CA LEU A 62 -9.11 -1.08 2.91
C LEU A 62 -9.89 -1.39 4.19
N SER A 63 -10.21 -2.67 4.45
CA SER A 63 -11.01 -3.05 5.62
C SER A 63 -10.20 -3.64 6.77
N THR A 64 -9.00 -4.17 6.49
CA THR A 64 -8.18 -4.84 7.50
C THR A 64 -6.71 -4.49 7.38
N ASP A 65 -6.05 -4.29 8.51
CA ASP A 65 -4.59 -4.11 8.58
C ASP A 65 -3.90 -5.42 8.97
N GLU A 66 -3.62 -6.27 7.98
CA GLU A 66 -2.95 -7.55 8.18
C GLU A 66 -1.46 -7.41 8.56
N PHE A 67 -0.90 -6.22 8.38
CA PHE A 67 0.49 -5.91 8.70
C PHE A 67 0.59 -4.78 9.73
N ALA A 68 -0.33 -4.75 10.70
CA ALA A 68 -0.32 -3.76 11.77
C ALA A 68 1.06 -3.73 12.47
N GLY A 69 1.60 -2.53 12.66
CA GLY A 69 2.90 -2.35 13.30
C GLY A 69 4.13 -2.74 12.45
N THR A 70 3.92 -3.19 11.21
CA THR A 70 5.01 -3.52 10.29
C THR A 70 5.29 -2.33 9.36
N ALA A 71 6.56 -2.00 9.19
CA ALA A 71 7.01 -0.99 8.22
C ALA A 71 7.96 -1.63 7.20
N PHE A 72 7.93 -1.13 5.97
CA PHE A 72 8.62 -1.72 4.83
C PHE A 72 9.63 -0.77 4.21
N ASP A 73 10.73 -1.32 3.67
CA ASP A 73 11.74 -0.56 2.94
C ASP A 73 11.26 -0.21 1.53
N PHE A 74 10.59 -1.15 0.86
CA PHE A 74 10.09 -1.00 -0.51
C PHE A 74 8.66 -1.51 -0.59
N MET A 75 7.81 -0.77 -1.28
CA MET A 75 6.42 -1.15 -1.51
C MET A 75 6.04 -0.90 -2.97
N LEU A 76 5.40 -1.90 -3.56
CA LEU A 76 4.94 -1.89 -4.94
C LEU A 76 3.43 -2.12 -4.99
N SER A 77 2.72 -1.34 -5.79
CA SER A 77 1.28 -1.49 -5.96
C SER A 77 0.83 -1.19 -7.38
N ASN A 78 -0.13 -1.97 -7.85
CA ASN A 78 -0.96 -1.67 -9.00
C ASN A 78 -2.42 -1.79 -8.54
N PRO A 79 -2.96 -0.75 -7.88
CA PRO A 79 -4.30 -0.81 -7.32
C PRO A 79 -5.38 -0.82 -8.41
N PRO A 80 -6.59 -1.34 -8.12
CA PRO A 80 -7.68 -1.33 -9.07
C PRO A 80 -8.12 0.11 -9.36
N TYR A 81 -8.30 0.44 -10.64
CA TYR A 81 -8.76 1.75 -11.09
C TYR A 81 -10.29 1.84 -11.12
N GLY A 82 -10.84 3.00 -10.73
CA GLY A 82 -12.28 3.25 -10.78
C GLY A 82 -13.13 2.31 -9.93
N LYS A 83 -12.53 1.61 -8.97
CA LYS A 83 -13.26 0.73 -8.07
C LYS A 83 -13.82 1.51 -6.91
N SER A 84 -15.15 1.44 -6.74
CA SER A 84 -15.81 1.99 -5.55
C SER A 84 -15.34 1.29 -4.28
N TRP A 85 -15.11 2.07 -3.22
CA TRP A 85 -14.81 1.61 -1.88
C TRP A 85 -15.94 1.89 -0.88
N ALA A 86 -17.13 2.15 -1.39
CA ALA A 86 -18.31 2.45 -0.57
C ALA A 86 -18.63 1.32 0.43
N SER A 87 -18.37 0.07 0.08
CA SER A 87 -18.55 -1.09 0.97
C SER A 87 -17.57 -1.13 2.13
N GLU A 88 -16.36 -0.59 1.92
CA GLU A 88 -15.30 -0.53 2.91
C GLU A 88 -15.34 0.75 3.76
N GLN A 89 -16.14 1.74 3.36
CA GLN A 89 -16.21 3.06 4.01
C GLN A 89 -16.44 2.95 5.53
N LYS A 90 -17.31 2.06 5.96
CA LYS A 90 -17.61 1.82 7.38
C LYS A 90 -16.43 1.36 8.24
N PHE A 91 -15.36 0.86 7.61
CA PHE A 91 -14.13 0.46 8.31
C PHE A 91 -13.12 1.62 8.40
N ILE A 92 -13.26 2.62 7.53
CA ILE A 92 -12.33 3.74 7.41
C ILE A 92 -12.85 4.96 8.16
N LYS A 93 -14.18 5.22 8.07
CA LYS A 93 -14.78 6.43 8.66
C LYS A 93 -16.16 6.16 9.23
N ASP A 94 -16.49 6.91 10.29
CA ASP A 94 -17.83 7.01 10.87
C ASP A 94 -18.34 8.45 10.71
N GLY A 95 -19.32 8.64 9.83
CA GLY A 95 -19.76 9.97 9.44
C GLY A 95 -18.63 10.78 8.81
N LYS A 96 -18.17 11.83 9.52
CA LYS A 96 -17.06 12.70 9.10
C LYS A 96 -15.72 12.30 9.72
N ASP A 97 -15.73 11.44 10.73
CA ASP A 97 -14.54 11.11 11.49
C ASP A 97 -13.81 9.93 10.86
N ILE A 98 -12.50 10.06 10.66
CA ILE A 98 -11.65 8.95 10.22
C ILE A 98 -11.34 8.08 11.44
N ILE A 99 -11.81 6.83 11.41
CA ILE A 99 -11.64 5.88 12.51
C ILE A 99 -10.44 4.94 12.33
N ASP A 100 -9.97 4.78 11.09
CA ASP A 100 -8.79 3.98 10.79
C ASP A 100 -7.55 4.89 10.68
N PRO A 101 -6.55 4.75 11.58
CA PRO A 101 -5.39 5.64 11.62
C PRO A 101 -4.53 5.61 10.36
N ARG A 102 -4.64 4.58 9.52
CA ARG A 102 -3.90 4.50 8.25
C ARG A 102 -4.32 5.57 7.25
N PHE A 103 -5.55 6.06 7.38
CA PHE A 103 -6.17 7.03 6.46
C PHE A 103 -6.35 8.40 7.12
N GLN A 104 -5.82 8.59 8.32
CA GLN A 104 -5.82 9.88 9.01
C GLN A 104 -4.61 10.70 8.56
N ILE A 105 -4.86 11.91 8.07
CA ILE A 105 -3.81 12.85 7.65
C ILE A 105 -3.77 14.00 8.62
N LYS A 106 -2.56 14.44 8.96
CA LYS A 106 -2.30 15.64 9.76
C LYS A 106 -1.69 16.71 8.88
N LEU A 107 -2.38 17.80 8.74
CA LEU A 107 -1.92 18.97 8.01
C LEU A 107 -1.63 20.14 8.94
N LYS A 108 -0.68 20.98 8.58
CA LYS A 108 -0.48 22.27 9.24
C LYS A 108 -1.39 23.30 8.59
N ASN A 109 -2.22 23.94 9.40
CA ASN A 109 -3.01 25.08 8.97
C ASN A 109 -2.13 26.34 8.75
N TYR A 110 -2.72 27.43 8.30
CA TYR A 110 -2.04 28.70 8.06
C TYR A 110 -1.29 29.23 9.30
N TRP A 111 -1.77 28.92 10.50
CA TRP A 111 -1.20 29.35 11.76
C TRP A 111 -0.09 28.43 12.28
N GLY A 112 0.21 27.34 11.55
CA GLY A 112 1.20 26.35 11.93
C GLY A 112 0.70 25.28 12.91
N GLU A 113 -0.58 25.31 13.26
CA GLU A 113 -1.22 24.30 14.11
C GLU A 113 -1.48 23.03 13.30
N VAL A 114 -1.34 21.86 13.94
CA VAL A 114 -1.58 20.56 13.31
C VAL A 114 -3.04 20.17 13.50
N GLU A 115 -3.74 19.98 12.41
CA GLU A 115 -5.14 19.56 12.38
C GLU A 115 -5.29 18.23 11.65
N ASP A 116 -6.24 17.43 12.13
CA ASP A 116 -6.65 16.21 11.42
C ASP A 116 -7.50 16.60 10.20
N ALA A 117 -7.13 16.06 9.04
CA ALA A 117 -7.81 16.32 7.79
C ALA A 117 -8.36 15.04 7.17
N ASP A 118 -9.58 15.11 6.67
CA ASP A 118 -10.16 14.07 5.82
C ASP A 118 -9.64 14.25 4.38
N ALA A 119 -8.70 13.40 3.98
CA ALA A 119 -8.18 13.34 2.62
C ALA A 119 -8.63 12.06 1.90
N THR A 120 -9.71 11.43 2.36
CA THR A 120 -10.27 10.26 1.67
C THR A 120 -10.83 10.67 0.31
N PRO A 121 -10.53 9.91 -0.76
CA PRO A 121 -11.08 10.18 -2.07
C PRO A 121 -12.58 9.92 -2.11
N ARG A 122 -13.24 10.36 -3.18
CA ARG A 122 -14.67 10.04 -3.36
C ARG A 122 -14.88 8.52 -3.38
N SER A 123 -16.03 8.10 -2.88
CA SER A 123 -16.38 6.67 -2.72
C SER A 123 -16.41 5.87 -4.03
N SER A 124 -16.46 6.54 -5.17
CA SER A 124 -16.47 5.90 -6.49
C SER A 124 -15.10 5.43 -6.97
N ASP A 125 -14.00 5.96 -6.41
CA ASP A 125 -12.65 5.58 -6.77
C ASP A 125 -11.71 5.58 -5.55
N GLY A 126 -11.25 4.42 -5.15
CA GLY A 126 -10.45 4.21 -3.95
C GLY A 126 -8.95 4.07 -4.19
N GLN A 127 -8.44 4.35 -5.39
CA GLN A 127 -7.04 4.06 -5.69
C GLN A 127 -6.05 4.81 -4.79
N LEU A 128 -6.35 6.05 -4.38
CA LEU A 128 -5.48 6.82 -3.47
C LEU A 128 -5.42 6.23 -2.06
N LEU A 129 -6.44 5.49 -1.61
CA LEU A 129 -6.40 4.83 -0.31
C LEU A 129 -5.27 3.78 -0.24
N PHE A 130 -4.95 3.13 -1.35
CA PHE A 130 -3.80 2.21 -1.39
C PHE A 130 -2.46 2.94 -1.23
N LEU A 131 -2.35 4.16 -1.77
CA LEU A 131 -1.17 4.99 -1.54
C LEU A 131 -1.08 5.45 -0.08
N MET A 132 -2.19 5.87 0.52
CA MET A 132 -2.24 6.27 1.94
C MET A 132 -1.82 5.11 2.85
N GLU A 133 -2.31 3.90 2.59
CA GLU A 133 -1.89 2.68 3.30
C GLU A 133 -0.37 2.47 3.20
N MET A 134 0.21 2.58 2.01
CA MET A 134 1.65 2.41 1.83
C MET A 134 2.45 3.51 2.53
N VAL A 135 1.99 4.77 2.46
CA VAL A 135 2.65 5.90 3.16
C VAL A 135 2.65 5.66 4.67
N ASN A 136 1.53 5.18 5.24
CA ASN A 136 1.43 4.85 6.65
C ASN A 136 2.45 3.77 7.09
N LYS A 137 2.83 2.87 6.18
CA LYS A 137 3.78 1.79 6.44
C LYS A 137 5.23 2.09 6.04
N MET A 138 5.55 3.35 5.77
CA MET A 138 6.94 3.76 5.55
C MET A 138 7.73 3.73 6.86
N LYS A 139 8.97 3.29 6.81
CA LYS A 139 9.92 3.41 7.93
C LYS A 139 10.27 4.88 8.14
N PRO A 140 10.22 5.38 9.38
CA PRO A 140 10.70 6.72 9.68
C PRO A 140 12.23 6.79 9.48
N LEU A 141 12.75 7.99 9.17
CA LEU A 141 14.19 8.19 8.94
C LEU A 141 15.05 7.83 10.17
N THR A 142 14.46 7.80 11.36
CA THR A 142 15.11 7.33 12.59
C THR A 142 15.39 5.82 12.59
N GLN A 143 14.60 5.03 11.85
CA GLN A 143 14.77 3.58 11.71
C GLN A 143 15.51 3.19 10.44
N SER A 144 15.41 4.00 9.39
CA SER A 144 16.07 3.76 8.12
C SER A 144 16.61 5.09 7.56
N PRO A 145 17.93 5.32 7.58
CA PRO A 145 18.52 6.58 7.07
C PRO A 145 18.20 6.85 5.60
N LEU A 146 17.96 5.80 4.81
CA LEU A 146 17.58 5.90 3.41
C LEU A 146 16.06 6.08 3.23
N GLY A 147 15.27 5.95 4.30
CA GLY A 147 13.81 5.95 4.25
C GLY A 147 13.25 4.75 3.50
N SER A 148 11.95 4.83 3.19
CA SER A 148 11.27 3.85 2.34
C SER A 148 11.06 4.37 0.92
N ARG A 149 10.79 3.47 -0.01
CA ARG A 149 10.41 3.79 -1.40
C ARG A 149 9.09 3.15 -1.75
N ILE A 150 8.24 3.91 -2.39
CA ILE A 150 6.94 3.46 -2.89
C ILE A 150 6.95 3.63 -4.41
N ALA A 151 6.52 2.60 -5.14
CA ALA A 151 6.18 2.69 -6.54
C ALA A 151 4.76 2.16 -6.75
N SER A 152 3.91 3.01 -7.31
CA SER A 152 2.51 2.66 -7.58
C SER A 152 2.13 3.08 -8.99
N VAL A 153 1.41 2.19 -9.68
CA VAL A 153 0.85 2.49 -11.00
C VAL A 153 -0.56 3.05 -10.78
N HIS A 154 -0.76 4.30 -11.14
CA HIS A 154 -2.04 4.98 -11.04
C HIS A 154 -2.64 5.26 -12.39
N ASN A 155 -3.97 5.33 -12.45
CA ASN A 155 -4.70 5.90 -13.57
C ASN A 155 -4.38 7.41 -13.66
N GLY A 156 -4.22 7.93 -14.86
CA GLY A 156 -4.01 9.37 -15.11
C GLY A 156 -5.14 10.27 -14.60
N SER A 157 -6.32 9.72 -14.35
CA SER A 157 -7.44 10.45 -13.77
C SER A 157 -7.13 11.08 -12.41
N SER A 158 -6.25 10.46 -11.60
CA SER A 158 -5.82 11.03 -10.32
C SER A 158 -5.10 12.38 -10.44
N LEU A 159 -4.59 12.70 -11.64
CA LEU A 159 -3.92 13.97 -11.93
C LEU A 159 -4.85 15.02 -12.56
N PHE A 160 -5.95 14.59 -13.17
CA PHE A 160 -6.77 15.44 -14.04
C PHE A 160 -8.27 15.46 -13.71
N THR A 161 -8.77 14.59 -12.85
CA THR A 161 -10.18 14.53 -12.46
C THR A 161 -10.41 15.13 -11.08
N GLY A 162 -11.16 16.19 -11.03
CA GLY A 162 -11.64 16.78 -9.79
C GLY A 162 -12.14 18.19 -10.03
N ASP A 163 -13.35 18.46 -9.55
CA ASP A 163 -13.83 19.83 -9.36
C ASP A 163 -13.20 20.39 -8.08
N ALA A 164 -13.06 21.71 -7.98
CA ALA A 164 -12.53 22.37 -6.81
C ALA A 164 -13.26 21.92 -5.53
N GLY A 165 -12.53 21.31 -4.60
CA GLY A 165 -13.06 20.79 -3.35
C GLY A 165 -13.64 19.36 -3.41
N GLY A 166 -13.43 18.61 -4.49
CA GLY A 166 -13.97 17.25 -4.58
C GLY A 166 -13.33 16.43 -5.70
N GLY A 167 -12.19 15.84 -5.46
CA GLY A 167 -11.56 14.94 -6.42
C GLY A 167 -10.15 14.57 -6.02
N GLU A 168 -9.57 13.59 -6.69
CA GLU A 168 -8.23 13.09 -6.40
C GLU A 168 -7.11 14.08 -6.76
N SER A 169 -7.41 15.11 -7.55
CA SER A 169 -6.46 16.14 -7.98
C SER A 169 -6.42 17.40 -7.10
N ASN A 170 -7.11 17.39 -5.95
CA ASN A 170 -7.16 18.52 -5.00
C ASN A 170 -6.29 18.29 -3.77
#